data_a48319832bc12bc267a51c36ee5be14c
#
_entry.id   a48319832bc12bc267a51c36ee5be14c
#
_cell.length_a   1.000
_cell.length_b   1.000
_cell.length_c   1.000
_cell.angle_alpha   90.00
_cell.angle_beta   90.00
_cell.angle_gamma   90.00
#
_symmetry.space_group_name_H-M   'P 1'
#
loop_
_entity.id
_entity.type
_entity.pdbx_description
1 polymer ?
#
loop_
_entity_poly.entity_id
_entity_poly.type
_entity_poly.pdbx_seq_one_letter_code
_entity_poly.pdbx_strand_id
1 'polypeptide(L)'
;MVNFTVDEIRGLMDHPTNIRNMCVIAHVDHGKSTLTDSLVSKAGIIAHAKAGDMRFMDTRDDEKERGITIKSTAISMYFPIDKDELPAIQQPTKGNEFLINLIDSPGHVDFSSEVTAALRVTDGALVVVDCIEGVCVQTETVLRQALGERIKPVVCLNKVDRALLELQVDKEDLYQSFARTIESANVVIATYNDPVLGESQVYPEKGTVAFGSGLHGWAFTLRQFAARYAKKFGVDKSKMMSKLWGENFFNPKTKKWSSKEVDSEGNRLERAFNMFVLDPIYRIFDSIMNLSLIHISEP
;
A
#
# COMPACT_ATOMS: atom_id res chain seq x y z
N MET A 1 -14.75 -7.33 18.77
CA MET A 1 -15.72 -6.31 19.21
C MET A 1 -15.54 -5.15 18.26
N VAL A 2 -16.58 -4.68 17.62
CA VAL A 2 -16.50 -3.55 16.67
C VAL A 2 -16.03 -2.31 17.45
N ASN A 3 -15.03 -1.60 16.94
CA ASN A 3 -14.39 -0.48 17.66
C ASN A 3 -15.13 0.86 17.52
N PHE A 4 -16.32 0.86 16.93
CA PHE A 4 -17.13 2.06 16.70
C PHE A 4 -18.62 1.76 16.84
N THR A 5 -19.42 2.77 17.15
CA THR A 5 -20.86 2.69 17.26
C THR A 5 -21.55 3.20 15.99
N VAL A 6 -22.81 2.84 15.81
CA VAL A 6 -23.64 3.33 14.69
C VAL A 6 -23.79 4.86 14.76
N ASP A 7 -23.86 5.41 15.97
CA ASP A 7 -24.03 6.86 16.16
C ASP A 7 -22.76 7.65 15.82
N GLU A 8 -21.58 7.08 16.05
CA GLU A 8 -20.30 7.67 15.59
C GLU A 8 -20.24 7.72 14.06
N ILE A 9 -20.61 6.62 13.38
CA ILE A 9 -20.69 6.62 11.91
C ILE A 9 -21.69 7.67 11.40
N ARG A 10 -22.88 7.76 12.01
CA ARG A 10 -23.88 8.76 11.64
C ARG A 10 -23.35 10.18 11.81
N GLY A 11 -22.64 10.46 12.92
CA GLY A 11 -22.01 11.76 13.14
C GLY A 11 -20.97 12.11 12.07
N LEU A 12 -20.21 11.13 11.58
CA LEU A 12 -19.24 11.33 10.50
C LEU A 12 -19.90 11.56 9.13
N MET A 13 -21.10 10.98 8.90
CA MET A 13 -21.85 11.21 7.65
C MET A 13 -22.25 12.68 7.46
N ASP A 14 -22.37 13.45 8.56
CA ASP A 14 -22.64 14.90 8.52
C ASP A 14 -21.39 15.71 8.10
N HIS A 15 -20.25 15.05 7.91
CA HIS A 15 -18.98 15.68 7.52
C HIS A 15 -18.46 15.13 6.18
N PRO A 16 -19.03 15.56 5.02
CA PRO A 16 -18.66 15.05 3.70
C PRO A 16 -17.15 15.15 3.39
N THR A 17 -16.48 16.16 3.95
CA THR A 17 -15.03 16.35 3.79
C THR A 17 -14.18 15.25 4.43
N ASN A 18 -14.75 14.44 5.31
CA ASN A 18 -14.07 13.35 6.00
C ASN A 18 -14.52 11.97 5.48
N ILE A 19 -15.36 11.93 4.45
CA ILE A 19 -15.74 10.68 3.80
C ILE A 19 -14.78 10.40 2.63
N ARG A 20 -14.36 9.14 2.49
CA ARG A 20 -13.56 8.66 1.36
C ARG A 20 -14.16 7.38 0.82
N ASN A 21 -14.45 7.39 -0.47
CA ASN A 21 -14.94 6.22 -1.19
C ASN A 21 -13.77 5.62 -1.95
N MET A 22 -13.38 4.40 -1.64
CA MET A 22 -12.20 3.76 -2.19
C MET A 22 -12.55 2.41 -2.78
N CYS A 23 -12.19 2.20 -4.05
CA CYS A 23 -12.31 0.90 -4.71
C CYS A 23 -10.98 0.14 -4.62
N VAL A 24 -11.04 -1.16 -4.34
CA VAL A 24 -9.87 -2.04 -4.44
C VAL A 24 -9.90 -2.78 -5.76
N ILE A 25 -8.85 -2.64 -6.54
CA ILE A 25 -8.68 -3.26 -7.85
C ILE A 25 -7.38 -4.04 -7.91
N ALA A 26 -7.42 -5.21 -8.55
CA ALA A 26 -6.25 -6.08 -8.67
C ALA A 26 -6.41 -7.05 -9.83
N HIS A 27 -5.29 -7.60 -10.29
CA HIS A 27 -5.30 -8.84 -11.07
C HIS A 27 -5.79 -10.01 -10.20
N VAL A 28 -6.30 -11.06 -10.83
CA VAL A 28 -6.63 -12.33 -10.15
C VAL A 28 -5.39 -12.83 -9.41
N ASP A 29 -5.58 -13.37 -8.23
CA ASP A 29 -4.53 -13.91 -7.34
C ASP A 29 -3.47 -12.91 -6.82
N HIS A 30 -3.57 -11.60 -7.08
CA HIS A 30 -2.69 -10.59 -6.47
C HIS A 30 -2.99 -10.32 -4.99
N GLY A 31 -3.97 -11.04 -4.40
CA GLY A 31 -4.27 -10.97 -2.97
C GLY A 31 -5.23 -9.84 -2.57
N LYS A 32 -6.11 -9.42 -3.50
CA LYS A 32 -7.13 -8.40 -3.25
C LYS A 32 -8.00 -8.75 -2.04
N SER A 33 -8.65 -9.90 -2.05
CA SER A 33 -9.59 -10.32 -0.98
C SER A 33 -8.87 -10.53 0.36
N THR A 34 -7.65 -11.05 0.36
CA THR A 34 -6.82 -11.19 1.56
C THR A 34 -6.46 -9.83 2.17
N LEU A 35 -6.11 -8.85 1.32
CA LEU A 35 -5.80 -7.50 1.78
C LEU A 35 -7.06 -6.80 2.30
N THR A 36 -8.21 -6.93 1.63
CA THR A 36 -9.48 -6.36 2.10
C THR A 36 -9.90 -6.94 3.43
N ASP A 37 -9.79 -8.25 3.63
CA ASP A 37 -10.03 -8.90 4.93
C ASP A 37 -9.14 -8.33 6.03
N SER A 38 -7.86 -8.10 5.75
CA SER A 38 -6.92 -7.52 6.70
C SER A 38 -7.29 -6.07 7.05
N LEU A 39 -7.75 -5.27 6.08
CA LEU A 39 -8.23 -3.91 6.33
C LEU A 39 -9.52 -3.91 7.18
N VAL A 40 -10.46 -4.79 6.87
CA VAL A 40 -11.73 -4.95 7.62
C VAL A 40 -11.46 -5.44 9.04
N SER A 41 -10.47 -6.33 9.21
CA SER A 41 -10.00 -6.78 10.52
C SER A 41 -9.35 -5.64 11.32
N LYS A 42 -8.52 -4.82 10.69
CA LYS A 42 -7.91 -3.66 11.33
C LYS A 42 -8.96 -2.63 11.77
N ALA A 43 -10.03 -2.48 11.02
CA ALA A 43 -11.19 -1.66 11.40
C ALA A 43 -11.99 -2.27 12.57
N GLY A 44 -11.67 -3.49 13.02
CA GLY A 44 -12.32 -4.15 14.14
C GLY A 44 -13.67 -4.80 13.81
N ILE A 45 -13.97 -4.99 12.53
CA ILE A 45 -15.24 -5.58 12.08
C ILE A 45 -15.20 -7.10 12.16
N ILE A 46 -14.08 -7.70 11.77
CA ILE A 46 -13.82 -9.14 11.90
C ILE A 46 -12.66 -9.42 12.86
N ALA A 47 -12.64 -10.62 13.42
CA ALA A 47 -11.54 -11.03 14.30
C ALA A 47 -10.24 -11.25 13.48
N HIS A 48 -9.12 -10.80 14.01
CA HIS A 48 -7.82 -10.89 13.36
C HIS A 48 -7.45 -12.32 12.94
N ALA A 49 -7.80 -13.31 13.76
CA ALA A 49 -7.54 -14.74 13.47
C ALA A 49 -8.33 -15.30 12.27
N LYS A 50 -9.29 -14.54 11.73
CA LYS A 50 -10.10 -14.92 10.58
C LYS A 50 -9.77 -14.11 9.32
N ALA A 51 -8.90 -13.12 9.44
CA ALA A 51 -8.48 -12.29 8.32
C ALA A 51 -7.67 -13.12 7.33
N GLY A 52 -7.98 -12.98 6.04
CA GLY A 52 -7.31 -13.70 4.96
C GLY A 52 -7.98 -15.01 4.53
N ASP A 53 -8.65 -15.70 5.47
CA ASP A 53 -9.34 -16.96 5.17
C ASP A 53 -10.83 -16.77 4.93
N MET A 54 -11.42 -15.73 5.54
CA MET A 54 -12.87 -15.58 5.61
C MET A 54 -13.48 -15.04 4.32
N ARG A 55 -12.72 -14.31 3.50
CA ARG A 55 -13.21 -13.59 2.32
C ARG A 55 -14.54 -12.88 2.63
N PHE A 56 -14.47 -12.02 3.66
CA PHE A 56 -15.63 -11.40 4.28
C PHE A 56 -16.50 -10.61 3.29
N MET A 57 -15.86 -9.99 2.30
CA MET A 57 -16.55 -9.21 1.27
C MET A 57 -17.23 -10.08 0.20
N ASP A 58 -16.83 -11.35 0.04
CA ASP A 58 -17.47 -12.30 -0.88
C ASP A 58 -18.72 -12.85 -0.21
N THR A 59 -19.87 -12.28 -0.50
CA THR A 59 -21.14 -12.60 0.18
C THR A 59 -21.91 -13.75 -0.47
N ARG A 60 -21.60 -14.07 -1.73
CA ARG A 60 -22.28 -15.13 -2.50
C ARG A 60 -21.61 -16.48 -2.29
N ASP A 61 -22.38 -17.55 -2.32
CA ASP A 61 -21.86 -18.92 -2.16
C ASP A 61 -20.97 -19.32 -3.34
N ASP A 62 -21.34 -18.92 -4.56
CA ASP A 62 -20.55 -19.20 -5.78
C ASP A 62 -19.20 -18.44 -5.80
N GLU A 63 -19.11 -17.25 -5.17
CA GLU A 63 -17.85 -16.53 -4.98
C GLU A 63 -16.93 -17.31 -4.04
N LYS A 64 -17.46 -17.78 -2.91
CA LYS A 64 -16.71 -18.56 -1.91
C LYS A 64 -16.24 -19.89 -2.47
N GLU A 65 -17.11 -20.61 -3.17
CA GLU A 65 -16.81 -21.92 -3.77
C GLU A 65 -15.71 -21.82 -4.84
N ARG A 66 -15.81 -20.79 -5.71
CA ARG A 66 -14.85 -20.60 -6.80
C ARG A 66 -13.60 -19.82 -6.40
N GLY A 67 -13.61 -19.20 -5.23
CA GLY A 67 -12.52 -18.35 -4.76
C GLY A 67 -12.32 -17.05 -5.56
N ILE A 68 -13.36 -16.54 -6.23
CA ILE A 68 -13.31 -15.29 -7.02
C ILE A 68 -14.43 -14.33 -6.63
N THR A 69 -14.16 -13.05 -6.60
CA THR A 69 -15.18 -12.00 -6.43
C THR A 69 -15.92 -11.81 -7.74
N ILE A 70 -17.25 -11.90 -7.72
CA ILE A 70 -18.12 -11.74 -8.89
C ILE A 70 -18.86 -10.40 -8.84
N LYS A 71 -19.35 -10.02 -7.66
CA LYS A 71 -20.15 -8.83 -7.44
C LYS A 71 -19.43 -7.85 -6.51
N SER A 72 -19.53 -6.57 -6.81
CA SER A 72 -18.96 -5.53 -5.96
C SER A 72 -19.73 -5.45 -4.63
N THR A 73 -18.98 -5.38 -3.53
CA THR A 73 -19.52 -5.28 -2.17
C THR A 73 -18.90 -4.07 -1.48
N ALA A 74 -19.66 -3.36 -0.67
CA ALA A 74 -19.17 -2.18 0.03
C ALA A 74 -19.27 -2.35 1.55
N ILE A 75 -18.28 -1.82 2.26
CA ILE A 75 -18.28 -1.73 3.72
C ILE A 75 -17.78 -0.37 4.19
N SER A 76 -18.41 0.18 5.21
CA SER A 76 -17.99 1.43 5.82
C SER A 76 -17.11 1.15 7.04
N MET A 77 -15.96 1.80 7.09
CA MET A 77 -14.97 1.64 8.15
C MET A 77 -14.69 3.00 8.81
N TYR A 78 -14.62 2.99 10.12
CA TYR A 78 -14.15 4.12 10.90
C TYR A 78 -12.63 4.08 11.00
N PHE A 79 -11.96 5.20 10.71
CA PHE A 79 -10.52 5.29 10.78
C PHE A 79 -10.05 6.64 11.34
N PRO A 80 -9.49 6.66 12.57
CA PRO A 80 -8.85 7.84 13.11
C PRO A 80 -7.42 7.97 12.57
N ILE A 81 -7.07 9.14 12.04
CA ILE A 81 -5.72 9.45 11.58
C ILE A 81 -4.96 10.16 12.71
N ASP A 82 -3.69 9.83 12.86
CA ASP A 82 -2.83 10.53 13.81
C ASP A 82 -2.74 12.03 13.46
N LYS A 83 -2.82 12.88 14.48
CA LYS A 83 -2.81 14.34 14.31
C LYS A 83 -1.56 14.85 13.59
N ASP A 84 -0.44 14.14 13.76
CA ASP A 84 0.83 14.46 13.10
C ASP A 84 0.82 14.15 11.59
N GLU A 85 -0.14 13.35 11.12
CA GLU A 85 -0.31 13.02 9.70
C GLU A 85 -1.37 13.88 8.99
N LEU A 86 -2.24 14.57 9.72
CA LEU A 86 -3.25 15.48 9.14
C LEU A 86 -2.69 16.53 8.18
N PRO A 87 -1.52 17.15 8.44
CA PRO A 87 -0.94 18.13 7.52
C PRO A 87 -0.58 17.56 6.14
N ALA A 88 -0.50 16.24 6.01
CA ALA A 88 -0.25 15.58 4.73
C ALA A 88 -1.52 15.50 3.85
N ILE A 89 -2.69 15.73 4.41
CA ILE A 89 -3.97 15.75 3.68
C ILE A 89 -4.16 17.15 3.11
N GLN A 90 -4.17 17.26 1.79
CA GLN A 90 -4.29 18.54 1.09
C GLN A 90 -5.72 19.12 1.09
N GLN A 91 -6.71 18.25 1.29
CA GLN A 91 -8.11 18.66 1.31
C GLN A 91 -8.52 19.16 2.71
N PRO A 92 -9.43 20.13 2.81
CA PRO A 92 -9.95 20.58 4.09
C PRO A 92 -10.63 19.42 4.82
N THR A 93 -10.32 19.24 6.09
CA THR A 93 -10.88 18.18 6.93
C THR A 93 -11.41 18.76 8.23
N LYS A 94 -12.39 18.10 8.84
CA LYS A 94 -12.95 18.48 10.14
C LYS A 94 -12.57 17.43 11.18
N GLY A 95 -11.55 17.73 11.98
CA GLY A 95 -10.99 16.75 12.93
C GLY A 95 -10.09 15.72 12.26
N ASN A 96 -9.87 14.60 12.95
CA ASN A 96 -8.98 13.54 12.53
C ASN A 96 -9.67 12.18 12.30
N GLU A 97 -10.99 12.16 12.36
CA GLU A 97 -11.80 10.95 12.20
C GLU A 97 -12.35 10.88 10.78
N PHE A 98 -12.22 9.75 10.14
CA PHE A 98 -12.63 9.53 8.75
C PHE A 98 -13.56 8.34 8.62
N LEU A 99 -14.50 8.45 7.70
CA LEU A 99 -15.33 7.35 7.22
C LEU A 99 -14.78 6.89 5.88
N ILE A 100 -14.28 5.66 5.83
CA ILE A 100 -13.78 5.05 4.61
C ILE A 100 -14.78 4.03 4.13
N ASN A 101 -15.42 4.30 2.99
CA ASN A 101 -16.26 3.33 2.29
C ASN A 101 -15.38 2.52 1.35
N LEU A 102 -15.06 1.31 1.75
CA LEU A 102 -14.25 0.39 0.96
C LEU A 102 -15.18 -0.42 0.05
N ILE A 103 -14.93 -0.36 -1.25
CA ILE A 103 -15.67 -1.11 -2.27
C ILE A 103 -14.72 -2.16 -2.84
N ASP A 104 -15.04 -3.43 -2.58
CA ASP A 104 -14.35 -4.55 -3.20
C ASP A 104 -14.97 -4.83 -4.56
N SER A 105 -14.15 -4.89 -5.62
CA SER A 105 -14.60 -5.12 -6.99
C SER A 105 -14.01 -6.41 -7.56
N PRO A 106 -14.67 -7.05 -8.54
CA PRO A 106 -14.10 -8.21 -9.22
C PRO A 106 -12.72 -7.94 -9.83
N GLY A 107 -11.84 -8.95 -9.81
CA GLY A 107 -10.53 -8.88 -10.48
C GLY A 107 -10.53 -9.48 -11.89
N HIS A 108 -11.61 -10.18 -12.28
CA HIS A 108 -11.69 -10.92 -13.54
C HIS A 108 -12.29 -10.06 -14.67
N VAL A 109 -11.74 -10.15 -15.87
CA VAL A 109 -12.17 -9.37 -17.05
C VAL A 109 -13.62 -9.56 -17.44
N ASP A 110 -14.18 -10.75 -17.20
CA ASP A 110 -15.58 -11.07 -17.52
C ASP A 110 -16.57 -10.21 -16.72
N PHE A 111 -16.13 -9.62 -15.59
CA PHE A 111 -16.95 -8.78 -14.73
C PHE A 111 -16.59 -7.29 -14.84
N SER A 112 -16.04 -6.87 -15.97
CA SER A 112 -15.60 -5.48 -16.20
C SER A 112 -16.69 -4.43 -16.01
N SER A 113 -17.96 -4.78 -16.28
CA SER A 113 -19.11 -3.90 -16.02
C SER A 113 -19.31 -3.61 -14.53
N GLU A 114 -19.11 -4.61 -13.65
CA GLU A 114 -19.17 -4.45 -12.19
C GLU A 114 -18.02 -3.56 -11.70
N VAL A 115 -16.82 -3.76 -12.25
CA VAL A 115 -15.66 -2.92 -11.92
C VAL A 115 -15.92 -1.46 -12.29
N THR A 116 -16.45 -1.20 -13.49
CA THR A 116 -16.79 0.15 -13.94
C THR A 116 -17.87 0.78 -13.05
N ALA A 117 -18.89 0.02 -12.67
CA ALA A 117 -19.93 0.50 -11.77
C ALA A 117 -19.38 0.87 -10.38
N ALA A 118 -18.47 0.04 -9.84
CA ALA A 118 -17.79 0.32 -8.58
C ALA A 118 -16.91 1.58 -8.68
N LEU A 119 -16.15 1.74 -9.75
CA LEU A 119 -15.29 2.90 -9.96
C LEU A 119 -16.07 4.22 -10.01
N ARG A 120 -17.24 4.27 -10.62
CA ARG A 120 -18.05 5.50 -10.75
C ARG A 120 -18.53 6.10 -9.45
N VAL A 121 -18.53 5.34 -8.37
CA VAL A 121 -18.96 5.82 -7.04
C VAL A 121 -17.78 6.05 -6.09
N THR A 122 -16.54 6.00 -6.58
CA THR A 122 -15.32 6.12 -5.77
C THR A 122 -14.50 7.36 -6.08
N ASP A 123 -13.75 7.82 -5.08
CA ASP A 123 -12.85 8.98 -5.16
C ASP A 123 -11.41 8.55 -5.50
N GLY A 124 -11.05 7.31 -5.16
CA GLY A 124 -9.72 6.77 -5.36
C GLY A 124 -9.74 5.26 -5.55
N ALA A 125 -8.70 4.73 -6.19
CA ALA A 125 -8.52 3.30 -6.39
C ALA A 125 -7.22 2.81 -5.74
N LEU A 126 -7.35 1.79 -4.88
CA LEU A 126 -6.21 1.03 -4.36
C LEU A 126 -5.90 -0.10 -5.33
N VAL A 127 -4.81 0.06 -6.06
CA VAL A 127 -4.31 -0.91 -7.04
C VAL A 127 -3.39 -1.89 -6.34
N VAL A 128 -3.83 -3.12 -6.16
CA VAL A 128 -3.05 -4.17 -5.50
C VAL A 128 -2.28 -4.97 -6.55
N VAL A 129 -0.97 -5.00 -6.40
CA VAL A 129 -0.05 -5.67 -7.34
C VAL A 129 0.84 -6.61 -6.56
N ASP A 130 0.97 -7.86 -7.04
CA ASP A 130 1.97 -8.79 -6.52
C ASP A 130 3.37 -8.23 -6.79
N CYS A 131 4.20 -8.18 -5.76
CA CYS A 131 5.53 -7.56 -5.84
C CYS A 131 6.53 -8.35 -6.71
N ILE A 132 6.23 -9.61 -7.02
CA ILE A 132 7.06 -10.49 -7.87
C ILE A 132 6.53 -10.52 -9.30
N GLU A 133 5.22 -10.74 -9.47
CA GLU A 133 4.59 -10.82 -10.79
C GLU A 133 4.51 -9.47 -11.49
N GLY A 134 4.41 -8.38 -10.71
CA GLY A 134 4.34 -7.03 -11.25
C GLY A 134 2.99 -6.69 -11.90
N VAL A 135 3.00 -5.70 -12.79
CA VAL A 135 1.79 -5.25 -13.50
C VAL A 135 1.42 -6.25 -14.60
N CYS A 136 0.26 -6.88 -14.44
CA CYS A 136 -0.30 -7.84 -15.39
C CYS A 136 -1.34 -7.16 -16.31
N VAL A 137 -1.72 -7.83 -17.40
CA VAL A 137 -2.66 -7.30 -18.41
C VAL A 137 -3.99 -6.84 -17.80
N GLN A 138 -4.54 -7.59 -16.85
CA GLN A 138 -5.78 -7.19 -16.18
C GLN A 138 -5.60 -5.97 -15.30
N THR A 139 -4.45 -5.87 -14.56
CA THR A 139 -4.11 -4.68 -13.79
C THR A 139 -4.07 -3.45 -14.69
N GLU A 140 -3.42 -3.55 -15.85
CA GLU A 140 -3.36 -2.48 -16.84
C GLU A 140 -4.75 -2.07 -17.32
N THR A 141 -5.60 -3.06 -17.66
CA THR A 141 -6.96 -2.81 -18.15
C THR A 141 -7.80 -2.06 -17.12
N VAL A 142 -7.80 -2.53 -15.88
CA VAL A 142 -8.59 -1.92 -14.79
C VAL A 142 -8.02 -0.55 -14.39
N LEU A 143 -6.71 -0.39 -14.42
CA LEU A 143 -6.07 0.90 -14.18
C LEU A 143 -6.46 1.94 -15.26
N ARG A 144 -6.50 1.54 -16.54
CA ARG A 144 -6.99 2.39 -17.63
C ARG A 144 -8.47 2.77 -17.43
N GLN A 145 -9.31 1.83 -16.99
CA GLN A 145 -10.71 2.12 -16.66
C GLN A 145 -10.82 3.14 -15.53
N ALA A 146 -10.06 2.99 -14.44
CA ALA A 146 -10.05 3.92 -13.31
C ALA A 146 -9.64 5.33 -13.76
N LEU A 147 -8.60 5.45 -14.56
CA LEU A 147 -8.15 6.74 -15.10
C LEU A 147 -9.18 7.37 -16.05
N GLY A 148 -9.87 6.55 -16.86
CA GLY A 148 -10.96 7.01 -17.72
C GLY A 148 -12.16 7.56 -16.95
N GLU A 149 -12.44 7.01 -15.77
CA GLU A 149 -13.47 7.52 -14.84
C GLU A 149 -12.92 8.63 -13.89
N ARG A 150 -11.71 9.14 -14.13
CA ARG A 150 -11.03 10.20 -13.37
C ARG A 150 -10.75 9.86 -11.91
N ILE A 151 -10.42 8.62 -11.63
CA ILE A 151 -10.12 8.16 -10.28
C ILE A 151 -8.62 8.12 -10.06
N LYS A 152 -8.16 8.71 -8.94
CA LYS A 152 -6.74 8.72 -8.58
C LYS A 152 -6.29 7.34 -8.09
N PRO A 153 -5.27 6.72 -8.71
CA PRO A 153 -4.72 5.48 -8.24
C PRO A 153 -3.72 5.71 -7.09
N VAL A 154 -3.69 4.78 -6.15
CA VAL A 154 -2.58 4.51 -5.24
C VAL A 154 -2.22 3.04 -5.36
N VAL A 155 -0.94 2.71 -5.28
CA VAL A 155 -0.46 1.34 -5.49
C VAL A 155 -0.10 0.68 -4.17
N CYS A 156 -0.50 -0.58 -4.00
CA CYS A 156 -0.03 -1.44 -2.91
C CYS A 156 0.73 -2.63 -3.50
N LEU A 157 2.04 -2.68 -3.27
CA LEU A 157 2.86 -3.83 -3.59
C LEU A 157 2.66 -4.88 -2.51
N ASN A 158 1.89 -5.89 -2.84
CA ASN A 158 1.45 -6.96 -1.94
C ASN A 158 2.34 -8.20 -2.04
N LYS A 159 2.15 -9.14 -1.12
CA LYS A 159 2.87 -10.42 -1.03
C LYS A 159 4.39 -10.27 -0.84
N VAL A 160 4.81 -9.23 -0.14
CA VAL A 160 6.23 -9.06 0.21
C VAL A 160 6.73 -10.21 1.07
N ASP A 161 5.87 -10.82 1.90
CA ASP A 161 6.14 -12.06 2.65
C ASP A 161 6.60 -13.20 1.75
N ARG A 162 5.99 -13.38 0.58
CA ARG A 162 6.38 -14.41 -0.40
C ARG A 162 7.81 -14.18 -0.91
N ALA A 163 8.17 -12.94 -1.20
CA ALA A 163 9.52 -12.59 -1.61
C ALA A 163 10.57 -12.91 -0.53
N LEU A 164 10.22 -12.67 0.74
CA LEU A 164 11.12 -12.87 1.87
C LEU A 164 11.24 -14.33 2.31
N LEU A 165 10.11 -15.04 2.41
CA LEU A 165 10.06 -16.37 3.02
C LEU A 165 10.20 -17.50 1.99
N GLU A 166 9.49 -17.41 0.86
CA GLU A 166 9.47 -18.48 -0.13
C GLU A 166 10.63 -18.36 -1.12
N LEU A 167 10.78 -17.16 -1.71
CA LEU A 167 11.75 -16.93 -2.77
C LEU A 167 13.12 -16.48 -2.25
N GLN A 168 13.20 -16.01 -1.01
CA GLN A 168 14.42 -15.52 -0.35
C GLN A 168 15.21 -14.55 -1.25
N VAL A 169 14.49 -13.62 -1.87
CA VAL A 169 15.06 -12.64 -2.82
C VAL A 169 16.03 -11.72 -2.08
N ASP A 170 17.16 -11.38 -2.69
CA ASP A 170 18.08 -10.40 -2.12
C ASP A 170 17.46 -8.99 -2.06
N LYS A 171 17.93 -8.15 -1.12
CA LYS A 171 17.38 -6.82 -0.89
C LYS A 171 17.44 -5.92 -2.13
N GLU A 172 18.53 -5.95 -2.87
CA GLU A 172 18.67 -5.14 -4.09
C GLU A 172 17.76 -5.65 -5.21
N ASP A 173 17.66 -6.95 -5.39
CA ASP A 173 16.77 -7.55 -6.39
C ASP A 173 15.29 -7.27 -6.07
N LEU A 174 14.94 -7.30 -4.78
CA LEU A 174 13.58 -6.94 -4.35
C LEU A 174 13.29 -5.46 -4.59
N TYR A 175 14.25 -4.57 -4.29
CA TYR A 175 14.11 -3.15 -4.62
C TYR A 175 13.93 -2.93 -6.13
N GLN A 176 14.71 -3.60 -6.96
CA GLN A 176 14.62 -3.50 -8.41
C GLN A 176 13.27 -4.04 -8.93
N SER A 177 12.73 -5.09 -8.30
CA SER A 177 11.39 -5.59 -8.62
C SER A 177 10.31 -4.55 -8.29
N PHE A 178 10.39 -3.93 -7.11
CA PHE A 178 9.48 -2.84 -6.73
C PHE A 178 9.57 -1.66 -7.70
N ALA A 179 10.78 -1.22 -8.03
CA ALA A 179 11.01 -0.09 -8.93
C ALA A 179 10.43 -0.35 -10.32
N ARG A 180 10.68 -1.52 -10.90
CA ARG A 180 10.12 -1.94 -12.20
C ARG A 180 8.59 -1.99 -12.18
N THR A 181 8.00 -2.50 -11.12
CA THR A 181 6.54 -2.59 -10.98
C THR A 181 5.90 -1.19 -10.92
N ILE A 182 6.50 -0.27 -10.15
CA ILE A 182 6.04 1.11 -10.04
C ILE A 182 6.20 1.84 -11.38
N GLU A 183 7.33 1.66 -12.05
CA GLU A 183 7.58 2.24 -13.36
C GLU A 183 6.57 1.73 -14.40
N SER A 184 6.31 0.43 -14.43
CA SER A 184 5.30 -0.18 -15.31
C SER A 184 3.90 0.40 -15.06
N ALA A 185 3.51 0.58 -13.79
CA ALA A 185 2.25 1.24 -13.45
C ALA A 185 2.23 2.70 -13.95
N ASN A 186 3.32 3.44 -13.75
CA ASN A 186 3.44 4.83 -14.19
C ASN A 186 3.44 4.99 -15.69
N VAL A 187 3.98 4.03 -16.46
CA VAL A 187 3.87 4.01 -17.93
C VAL A 187 2.40 3.95 -18.35
N VAL A 188 1.60 3.10 -17.71
CA VAL A 188 0.16 3.03 -17.99
C VAL A 188 -0.54 4.34 -17.62
N ILE A 189 -0.25 4.87 -16.42
CA ILE A 189 -0.85 6.12 -15.93
C ILE A 189 -0.50 7.30 -16.85
N ALA A 190 0.73 7.38 -17.32
CA ALA A 190 1.19 8.46 -18.20
C ALA A 190 0.48 8.49 -19.56
N THR A 191 -0.17 7.41 -19.99
CA THR A 191 -0.98 7.39 -21.21
C THR A 191 -2.27 8.21 -21.08
N TYR A 192 -2.69 8.55 -19.85
CA TYR A 192 -3.86 9.36 -19.56
C TYR A 192 -3.42 10.71 -19.02
N ASN A 193 -3.60 11.75 -19.82
CA ASN A 193 -3.32 13.13 -19.41
C ASN A 193 -4.65 13.89 -19.31
N ASP A 194 -5.24 13.96 -18.12
CA ASP A 194 -6.45 14.73 -17.84
C ASP A 194 -6.08 15.92 -16.94
N PRO A 195 -6.27 17.18 -17.42
CA PRO A 195 -5.98 18.38 -16.62
C PRO A 195 -6.77 18.47 -15.33
N VAL A 196 -7.96 17.85 -15.26
CA VAL A 196 -8.80 17.83 -14.04
C VAL A 196 -8.24 16.88 -12.99
N LEU A 197 -7.72 15.73 -13.41
CA LEU A 197 -7.12 14.75 -12.53
C LEU A 197 -5.77 15.26 -11.96
N GLY A 198 -5.07 16.11 -12.72
CA GLY A 198 -3.75 16.61 -12.36
C GLY A 198 -2.70 15.49 -12.34
N GLU A 199 -1.67 15.62 -11.49
CA GLU A 199 -0.64 14.59 -11.36
C GLU A 199 -1.23 13.33 -10.75
N SER A 200 -1.26 12.25 -11.52
CA SER A 200 -1.82 10.95 -11.13
C SER A 200 -0.75 9.85 -11.00
N GLN A 201 0.48 10.11 -11.40
CA GLN A 201 1.59 9.17 -11.25
C GLN A 201 1.86 8.86 -9.78
N VAL A 202 2.30 7.64 -9.54
CA VAL A 202 2.54 7.12 -8.18
C VAL A 202 4.03 7.08 -7.86
N TYR A 203 4.37 7.57 -6.66
CA TYR A 203 5.76 7.66 -6.19
C TYR A 203 5.84 7.30 -4.71
N PRO A 204 6.72 6.38 -4.31
CA PRO A 204 6.92 6.05 -2.90
C PRO A 204 7.28 7.26 -2.03
N GLU A 205 8.12 8.16 -2.55
CA GLU A 205 8.54 9.38 -1.86
C GLU A 205 7.42 10.42 -1.69
N LYS A 206 6.34 10.31 -2.47
CA LYS A 206 5.11 11.11 -2.29
C LYS A 206 4.08 10.41 -1.40
N GLY A 207 4.34 9.16 -1.00
CA GLY A 207 3.45 8.37 -0.15
C GLY A 207 2.24 7.79 -0.87
N THR A 208 2.28 7.67 -2.20
CA THR A 208 1.23 7.07 -3.03
C THR A 208 1.48 5.59 -3.35
N VAL A 209 2.54 5.02 -2.78
CA VAL A 209 2.86 3.59 -2.87
C VAL A 209 3.02 3.02 -1.47
N ALA A 210 2.35 1.90 -1.21
CA ALA A 210 2.49 1.08 -0.01
C ALA A 210 3.15 -0.25 -0.35
N PHE A 211 3.82 -0.84 0.63
CA PHE A 211 4.48 -2.15 0.56
C PHE A 211 3.95 -3.00 1.70
N GLY A 212 3.61 -4.27 1.45
CA GLY A 212 3.10 -5.08 2.54
C GLY A 212 2.73 -6.50 2.18
N SER A 213 2.14 -7.17 3.15
CA SER A 213 1.56 -8.49 3.05
C SER A 213 0.12 -8.47 3.56
N GLY A 214 -0.82 -8.67 2.67
CA GLY A 214 -2.23 -8.86 3.04
C GLY A 214 -2.42 -10.11 3.89
N LEU A 215 -1.65 -11.17 3.64
CA LEU A 215 -1.71 -12.43 4.39
C LEU A 215 -1.28 -12.24 5.85
N HIS A 216 -0.16 -11.57 6.07
CA HIS A 216 0.37 -11.33 7.40
C HIS A 216 -0.19 -10.06 8.07
N GLY A 217 -1.08 -9.32 7.39
CA GLY A 217 -1.79 -8.18 7.94
C GLY A 217 -0.92 -6.96 8.26
N TRP A 218 0.14 -6.71 7.49
CA TRP A 218 0.98 -5.54 7.65
C TRP A 218 1.24 -4.84 6.31
N ALA A 219 1.33 -3.52 6.38
CA ALA A 219 1.75 -2.67 5.26
C ALA A 219 2.38 -1.39 5.80
N PHE A 220 3.20 -0.75 4.98
CA PHE A 220 3.79 0.54 5.26
C PHE A 220 3.95 1.39 4.00
N THR A 221 4.04 2.68 4.20
CA THR A 221 4.55 3.64 3.21
C THR A 221 5.90 4.18 3.71
N LEU A 222 6.63 4.87 2.87
CA LEU A 222 7.89 5.50 3.30
C LEU A 222 7.70 6.55 4.42
N ARG A 223 6.48 7.04 4.63
CA ARG A 223 6.16 8.04 5.67
C ARG A 223 6.51 7.56 7.06
N GLN A 224 6.21 6.28 7.39
CA GLN A 224 6.49 5.71 8.70
C GLN A 224 8.00 5.62 8.97
N PHE A 225 8.76 5.11 8.01
CA PHE A 225 10.22 5.05 8.11
C PHE A 225 10.85 6.44 8.12
N ALA A 226 10.38 7.34 7.25
CA ALA A 226 10.86 8.72 7.23
C ALA A 226 10.63 9.44 8.56
N ALA A 227 9.45 9.30 9.17
CA ALA A 227 9.15 9.90 10.47
C ALA A 227 10.10 9.38 11.56
N ARG A 228 10.35 8.06 11.60
CA ARG A 228 11.26 7.42 12.55
C ARG A 228 12.70 7.94 12.40
N TYR A 229 13.21 7.94 11.17
CA TYR A 229 14.60 8.34 10.92
C TYR A 229 14.80 9.86 10.95
N ALA A 230 13.80 10.65 10.55
CA ALA A 230 13.82 12.10 10.68
C ALA A 230 14.03 12.51 12.15
N LYS A 231 13.32 11.88 13.07
CA LYS A 231 13.49 12.09 14.51
C LYS A 231 14.89 11.68 14.99
N LYS A 232 15.41 10.53 14.51
CA LYS A 232 16.73 10.00 14.89
C LYS A 232 17.89 10.86 14.38
N PHE A 233 17.79 11.38 13.16
CA PHE A 233 18.85 12.16 12.51
C PHE A 233 18.68 13.68 12.62
N GLY A 234 17.57 14.16 13.20
CA GLY A 234 17.29 15.59 13.34
C GLY A 234 17.09 16.30 11.98
N VAL A 235 16.53 15.59 10.98
CA VAL A 235 16.27 16.11 9.64
C VAL A 235 14.78 16.21 9.37
N ASP A 236 14.41 17.02 8.37
CA ASP A 236 13.02 17.15 7.95
C ASP A 236 12.47 15.84 7.37
N LYS A 237 11.20 15.50 7.69
CA LYS A 237 10.51 14.27 7.25
C LYS A 237 10.43 14.17 5.73
N SER A 238 10.14 15.28 5.04
CA SER A 238 10.00 15.28 3.57
C SER A 238 11.35 15.04 2.89
N LYS A 239 12.42 15.66 3.42
CA LYS A 239 13.79 15.39 2.95
C LYS A 239 14.20 13.95 3.20
N MET A 240 13.80 13.38 4.34
CA MET A 240 14.06 11.96 4.62
C MET A 240 13.31 11.05 3.65
N MET A 241 12.02 11.32 3.37
CA MET A 241 11.24 10.55 2.38
C MET A 241 11.92 10.52 1.02
N SER A 242 12.37 11.67 0.50
CA SER A 242 13.05 11.74 -0.80
C SER A 242 14.40 11.00 -0.83
N LYS A 243 15.02 10.79 0.34
CA LYS A 243 16.29 10.04 0.45
C LYS A 243 16.12 8.53 0.60
N LEU A 244 14.94 8.07 1.02
CA LEU A 244 14.68 6.65 1.19
C LEU A 244 14.36 5.92 -0.12
N TRP A 245 14.11 6.62 -1.22
CA TRP A 245 13.80 6.02 -2.52
C TRP A 245 14.72 6.54 -3.61
N GLY A 246 14.88 5.77 -4.69
CA GLY A 246 15.69 6.14 -5.85
C GLY A 246 17.18 5.87 -5.68
N GLU A 247 17.98 6.58 -6.48
CA GLU A 247 19.45 6.46 -6.49
C GLU A 247 20.08 7.23 -5.31
N ASN A 248 19.75 6.82 -4.11
CA ASN A 248 20.28 7.36 -2.88
C ASN A 248 21.01 6.26 -2.10
N PHE A 249 22.27 6.49 -1.81
CA PHE A 249 23.15 5.58 -1.09
C PHE A 249 23.63 6.24 0.20
N PHE A 250 23.93 5.43 1.20
CA PHE A 250 24.36 5.96 2.50
C PHE A 250 25.67 5.30 2.94
N ASN A 251 26.64 6.12 3.34
CA ASN A 251 27.89 5.65 3.92
C ASN A 251 27.77 5.66 5.45
N PRO A 252 27.69 4.51 6.12
CA PRO A 252 27.54 4.44 7.58
C PRO A 252 28.77 4.93 8.34
N LYS A 253 29.97 4.87 7.76
CA LYS A 253 31.22 5.30 8.39
C LYS A 253 31.31 6.83 8.45
N THR A 254 31.02 7.49 7.34
CA THR A 254 31.10 8.96 7.22
C THR A 254 29.78 9.64 7.55
N LYS A 255 28.67 8.89 7.68
CA LYS A 255 27.29 9.38 7.86
C LYS A 255 26.85 10.35 6.75
N LYS A 256 27.35 10.15 5.53
CA LYS A 256 27.02 11.00 4.38
C LYS A 256 26.17 10.26 3.36
N TRP A 257 25.31 11.02 2.71
CA TRP A 257 24.50 10.58 1.59
C TRP A 257 25.27 10.74 0.28
N SER A 258 25.09 9.79 -0.64
CA SER A 258 25.68 9.81 -1.98
C SER A 258 24.60 9.50 -3.02
N SER A 259 24.72 10.07 -4.22
CA SER A 259 23.96 9.66 -5.40
C SER A 259 24.71 8.62 -6.24
N LYS A 260 25.88 8.19 -5.79
CA LYS A 260 26.70 7.18 -6.47
C LYS A 260 26.80 5.95 -5.58
N GLU A 261 26.75 4.78 -6.19
CA GLU A 261 26.88 3.48 -5.53
C GLU A 261 28.26 3.24 -4.92
N VAL A 262 29.27 3.99 -5.38
CA VAL A 262 30.67 3.85 -4.93
C VAL A 262 31.12 5.17 -4.32
N ASP A 263 31.80 5.10 -3.16
CA ASP A 263 32.39 6.24 -2.50
C ASP A 263 33.71 6.68 -3.15
N SER A 264 34.30 7.76 -2.63
CA SER A 264 35.58 8.29 -3.12
C SER A 264 36.79 7.34 -2.89
N GLU A 265 36.61 6.35 -2.04
CA GLU A 265 37.63 5.34 -1.71
C GLU A 265 37.45 4.04 -2.49
N GLY A 266 36.43 3.95 -3.36
CA GLY A 266 36.11 2.74 -4.15
C GLY A 266 35.27 1.71 -3.41
N ASN A 267 34.73 2.01 -2.21
CA ASN A 267 33.88 1.09 -1.48
C ASN A 267 32.44 1.18 -2.01
N ARG A 268 31.81 0.02 -2.17
CA ARG A 268 30.40 -0.06 -2.54
C ARG A 268 29.50 0.37 -1.38
N LEU A 269 28.61 1.28 -1.65
CA LEU A 269 27.61 1.79 -0.71
C LEU A 269 26.30 1.04 -0.89
N GLU A 270 25.61 0.81 0.21
CA GLU A 270 24.28 0.20 0.18
C GLU A 270 23.22 1.26 -0.12
N ARG A 271 22.22 0.90 -0.92
CA ARG A 271 21.04 1.74 -1.21
C ARG A 271 20.31 2.08 0.07
N ALA A 272 19.87 3.32 0.19
CA ALA A 272 19.18 3.78 1.39
C ALA A 272 17.88 2.99 1.68
N PHE A 273 17.09 2.66 0.66
CA PHE A 273 15.91 1.84 0.84
C PHE A 273 16.24 0.47 1.42
N ASN A 274 17.32 -0.16 0.93
CA ASN A 274 17.76 -1.47 1.43
C ASN A 274 18.20 -1.38 2.89
N MET A 275 19.05 -0.41 3.21
CA MET A 275 19.60 -0.23 4.55
C MET A 275 18.56 0.18 5.61
N PHE A 276 17.69 1.15 5.26
CA PHE A 276 16.79 1.76 6.25
C PHE A 276 15.38 1.15 6.26
N VAL A 277 14.96 0.49 5.19
CA VAL A 277 13.62 -0.08 5.07
C VAL A 277 13.66 -1.60 5.01
N LEU A 278 14.37 -2.19 4.06
CA LEU A 278 14.38 -3.63 3.88
C LEU A 278 15.18 -4.36 4.98
N ASP A 279 16.38 -3.88 5.34
CA ASP A 279 17.22 -4.55 6.32
C ASP A 279 16.53 -4.79 7.68
N PRO A 280 15.84 -3.80 8.30
CA PRO A 280 15.04 -4.04 9.50
C PRO A 280 13.95 -5.12 9.31
N ILE A 281 13.30 -5.15 8.15
CA ILE A 281 12.25 -6.13 7.85
C ILE A 281 12.87 -7.52 7.71
N TYR A 282 13.94 -7.66 6.93
CA TYR A 282 14.66 -8.94 6.76
C TYR A 282 15.13 -9.49 8.10
N ARG A 283 15.70 -8.65 8.97
CA ARG A 283 16.14 -9.07 10.31
C ARG A 283 15.00 -9.58 11.19
N ILE A 284 13.81 -8.95 11.11
CA ILE A 284 12.64 -9.43 11.85
C ILE A 284 12.23 -10.82 11.35
N PHE A 285 12.11 -11.01 10.04
CA PHE A 285 11.75 -12.30 9.45
C PHE A 285 12.79 -13.37 9.74
N ASP A 286 14.07 -13.06 9.59
CA ASP A 286 15.18 -13.98 9.88
C ASP A 286 15.19 -14.39 11.37
N SER A 287 14.98 -13.43 12.27
CA SER A 287 14.90 -13.71 13.71
C SER A 287 13.72 -14.61 14.08
N ILE A 288 12.57 -14.43 13.44
CA ILE A 288 11.38 -15.26 13.65
C ILE A 288 11.61 -16.68 13.11
N MET A 289 12.15 -16.81 11.91
CA MET A 289 12.36 -18.10 11.25
C MET A 289 13.45 -18.92 11.91
N ASN A 290 14.51 -18.29 12.41
CA ASN A 290 15.63 -18.96 13.07
C ASN A 290 15.48 -19.05 14.59
N LEU A 291 14.31 -18.66 15.17
CA LEU A 291 14.03 -18.65 16.61
C LEU A 291 15.10 -17.94 17.46
N SER A 292 15.85 -17.04 16.86
CA SER A 292 16.91 -16.28 17.50
C SER A 292 16.42 -14.92 17.98
N LEU A 293 15.87 -14.88 19.19
CA LEU A 293 15.48 -13.63 19.86
C LEU A 293 16.67 -12.70 20.16
N ILE A 294 17.91 -13.19 20.05
CA ILE A 294 19.14 -12.45 20.38
C ILE A 294 19.44 -11.32 19.38
N HIS A 295 18.88 -11.37 18.17
CA HIS A 295 19.12 -10.40 17.12
C HIS A 295 18.03 -9.34 16.96
N ILE A 296 16.96 -9.39 17.76
CA ILE A 296 16.02 -8.28 17.88
C ILE A 296 16.64 -7.26 18.85
N SER A 297 17.78 -6.71 18.47
CA SER A 297 18.31 -5.54 19.16
C SER A 297 17.38 -4.36 18.84
N GLU A 298 16.95 -3.66 19.89
CA GLU A 298 16.17 -2.44 19.76
C GLU A 298 16.78 -1.49 18.72
N PRO A 299 15.91 -0.84 17.93
CA PRO A 299 16.31 0.07 16.85
C PRO A 299 16.97 1.35 17.37
#